data_37cfd01b303ea06c7f7d8ced3bc038c0
#
_entry.id   37cfd01b303ea06c7f7d8ced3bc038c0
#
_cell.length_a   1.000
_cell.length_b   1.000
_cell.length_c   1.000
_cell.angle_alpha   90.00
_cell.angle_beta   90.00
_cell.angle_gamma   90.00
#
_symmetry.space_group_name_H-M   'P 1'
#
loop_
_entity.id
_entity.type
_entity.pdbx_description
1 polymer ?
#
loop_
_entity_poly.entity_id
_entity_poly.type
_entity_poly.pdbx_seq_one_letter_code
_entity_poly.pdbx_strand_id
1 'polypeptide(L)'
;MKSKIGLPKLILSGVGIGACGLVLAGAVFFASAADTLSVKQARELLQHLGGANLPKDQVQIKKVTSGIGSSAIIEAQIETAFRVKKEKDGWHIAEVRLGDRQWESFELIEEAIAREKARRTTALMKQLTDGLAAYQRERGQYVVTKEIAELLDVLSPRYVPTPVRSDLWGKPLEYEGTATGYRLLSAGADGKTGTKDDLIVENGAIKTATE
;
A
#
# COMPACT_ATOMS: atom_id res chain seq x y z
N MET A 1 65.29 -15.04 -11.56
CA MET A 1 65.99 -13.93 -12.23
C MET A 1 65.09 -12.70 -12.15
N LYS A 2 65.39 -11.81 -11.26
CA LYS A 2 65.93 -10.44 -11.44
C LYS A 2 65.04 -9.61 -12.37
N SER A 3 64.31 -8.64 -11.83
CA SER A 3 64.60 -7.28 -11.33
C SER A 3 64.05 -6.28 -12.41
N LYS A 4 63.48 -5.12 -12.16
CA LYS A 4 63.73 -3.96 -11.33
C LYS A 4 62.53 -2.98 -11.47
N ILE A 5 62.00 -2.47 -10.46
CA ILE A 5 61.91 -1.12 -9.88
C ILE A 5 62.39 0.03 -10.82
N GLY A 6 61.53 1.01 -10.96
CA GLY A 6 61.86 2.31 -11.52
C GLY A 6 60.78 3.37 -11.23
N LEU A 7 60.85 4.04 -10.09
CA LEU A 7 60.34 5.42 -9.94
C LEU A 7 61.41 6.40 -10.44
N PRO A 8 61.02 7.53 -10.99
CA PRO A 8 61.62 8.76 -10.51
C PRO A 8 60.71 10.00 -10.38
N LYS A 9 60.91 10.68 -9.31
CA LYS A 9 61.25 12.10 -9.10
C LYS A 9 60.19 13.15 -9.24
N LEU A 10 59.84 13.64 -8.06
CA LEU A 10 59.37 15.00 -7.77
C LEU A 10 60.25 16.08 -8.44
N ILE A 11 59.63 17.10 -8.99
CA ILE A 11 60.18 18.45 -9.10
C ILE A 11 59.13 19.41 -8.54
N LEU A 12 59.51 20.08 -7.50
CA LEU A 12 58.78 21.19 -6.85
C LEU A 12 59.33 22.49 -7.45
N SER A 13 58.49 23.39 -7.94
CA SER A 13 58.73 24.84 -7.77
C SER A 13 57.59 25.65 -8.40
N GLY A 14 57.14 26.68 -7.67
CA GLY A 14 56.50 27.84 -8.25
C GLY A 14 55.23 28.30 -7.56
N VAL A 15 55.40 29.22 -6.64
CA VAL A 15 54.41 30.05 -5.95
C VAL A 15 53.53 30.86 -6.94
N GLY A 16 52.22 30.90 -6.75
CA GLY A 16 51.33 31.81 -7.44
C GLY A 16 50.00 31.92 -6.69
N ILE A 17 49.80 33.06 -6.08
CA ILE A 17 48.63 33.49 -5.32
C ILE A 17 47.45 33.72 -6.28
N GLY A 18 46.24 33.27 -5.92
CA GLY A 18 45.04 33.92 -6.46
C GLY A 18 43.84 33.01 -6.66
N ALA A 19 42.76 33.42 -5.99
CA ALA A 19 41.34 33.15 -6.26
C ALA A 19 40.73 31.83 -5.70
N CYS A 20 40.02 32.01 -4.62
CA CYS A 20 38.93 31.16 -4.09
C CYS A 20 37.92 30.82 -5.19
N GLY A 21 37.93 29.60 -5.64
CA GLY A 21 36.88 29.01 -6.48
C GLY A 21 36.27 27.82 -5.75
N LEU A 22 35.11 28.02 -5.16
CA LEU A 22 34.31 26.97 -4.51
C LEU A 22 33.82 26.01 -5.61
N VAL A 23 34.53 24.94 -5.86
CA VAL A 23 34.05 23.86 -6.72
C VAL A 23 33.05 23.04 -5.90
N LEU A 24 31.78 23.36 -6.03
CA LEU A 24 30.68 22.45 -5.65
C LEU A 24 30.80 21.22 -6.57
N ALA A 25 31.40 20.17 -6.05
CA ALA A 25 31.32 18.85 -6.65
C ALA A 25 29.88 18.38 -6.53
N GLY A 26 29.06 18.69 -7.52
CA GLY A 26 27.76 18.10 -7.71
C GLY A 26 27.96 16.60 -7.90
N ALA A 27 27.61 15.80 -6.89
CA ALA A 27 27.47 14.37 -7.05
C ALA A 27 26.31 14.15 -8.02
N VAL A 28 26.64 13.94 -9.30
CA VAL A 28 25.68 13.43 -10.29
C VAL A 28 25.42 11.98 -9.89
N PHE A 29 24.33 11.74 -9.20
CA PHE A 29 23.83 10.39 -9.02
C PHE A 29 23.40 9.91 -10.41
N PHE A 30 24.25 9.12 -11.05
CA PHE A 30 23.84 8.29 -12.17
C PHE A 30 22.90 7.22 -11.57
N ALA A 31 21.59 7.48 -11.63
CA ALA A 31 20.61 6.42 -11.47
C ALA A 31 20.95 5.36 -12.52
N SER A 32 21.36 4.19 -12.06
CA SER A 32 21.71 3.07 -12.93
C SER A 32 20.49 2.75 -13.79
N ALA A 33 20.64 2.77 -15.10
CA ALA A 33 19.58 2.43 -16.07
C ALA A 33 19.05 0.99 -15.91
N ALA A 34 19.61 0.22 -14.98
CA ALA A 34 19.22 -1.15 -14.66
C ALA A 34 17.94 -1.25 -13.79
N ASP A 35 17.49 -0.16 -13.15
CA ASP A 35 16.36 -0.20 -12.22
C ASP A 35 15.03 0.30 -12.81
N THR A 36 14.99 0.64 -14.10
CA THR A 36 13.73 1.09 -14.73
C THR A 36 13.04 -0.05 -15.46
N LEU A 37 11.80 -0.31 -15.11
CA LEU A 37 10.97 -1.31 -15.79
C LEU A 37 10.72 -0.89 -17.25
N SER A 38 11.20 -1.68 -18.21
CA SER A 38 10.97 -1.44 -19.64
C SER A 38 9.56 -1.85 -20.06
N VAL A 39 9.05 -1.27 -21.16
CA VAL A 39 7.77 -1.63 -21.76
C VAL A 39 7.69 -3.12 -22.11
N LYS A 40 8.81 -3.72 -22.54
CA LYS A 40 8.89 -5.15 -22.84
C LYS A 40 8.70 -5.99 -21.58
N GLN A 41 9.43 -5.70 -20.51
CA GLN A 41 9.28 -6.38 -19.22
C GLN A 41 7.90 -6.19 -18.61
N ALA A 42 7.33 -4.96 -18.70
CA ALA A 42 5.99 -4.68 -18.25
C ALA A 42 4.94 -5.55 -18.97
N ARG A 43 5.10 -5.71 -20.31
CA ARG A 43 4.21 -6.60 -21.09
C ARG A 43 4.36 -8.05 -20.67
N GLU A 44 5.59 -8.55 -20.54
CA GLU A 44 5.86 -9.91 -20.11
C GLU A 44 5.27 -10.22 -18.74
N LEU A 45 5.37 -9.29 -17.78
CA LEU A 45 4.73 -9.43 -16.48
C LEU A 45 3.20 -9.55 -16.60
N LEU A 46 2.56 -8.68 -17.39
CA LEU A 46 1.10 -8.69 -17.56
C LEU A 46 0.59 -9.88 -18.38
N GLN A 47 1.41 -10.42 -19.29
CA GLN A 47 1.05 -11.65 -20.02
C GLN A 47 0.88 -12.84 -19.06
N HIS A 48 1.59 -12.86 -17.92
CA HIS A 48 1.50 -13.89 -16.91
C HIS A 48 0.63 -13.50 -15.70
N LEU A 49 -0.19 -12.45 -15.83
CA LEU A 49 -1.05 -11.98 -14.76
C LEU A 49 -1.98 -13.09 -14.24
N GLY A 50 -1.90 -13.35 -12.93
CA GLY A 50 -2.72 -14.37 -12.28
C GLY A 50 -2.52 -15.79 -12.83
N GLY A 51 -1.32 -16.11 -13.38
CA GLY A 51 -1.03 -17.40 -14.02
C GLY A 51 -1.63 -17.57 -15.42
N ALA A 52 -2.14 -16.49 -16.03
CA ALA A 52 -2.55 -16.50 -17.44
C ALA A 52 -1.33 -16.64 -18.36
N ASN A 53 -1.58 -16.97 -19.63
CA ASN A 53 -0.59 -16.90 -20.71
C ASN A 53 -1.20 -16.08 -21.85
N LEU A 54 -1.32 -14.76 -21.60
CA LEU A 54 -1.99 -13.85 -22.52
C LEU A 54 -1.15 -13.62 -23.78
N PRO A 55 -1.73 -13.73 -24.99
CA PRO A 55 -1.09 -13.32 -26.23
C PRO A 55 -0.66 -11.84 -26.21
N LYS A 56 0.38 -11.51 -26.97
CA LYS A 56 0.94 -10.14 -26.99
C LYS A 56 -0.07 -9.07 -27.45
N ASP A 57 -0.95 -9.42 -28.34
CA ASP A 57 -1.99 -8.56 -28.92
C ASP A 57 -3.13 -8.26 -27.92
N GLN A 58 -3.32 -9.13 -26.92
CA GLN A 58 -4.29 -8.92 -25.84
C GLN A 58 -3.77 -8.05 -24.69
N VAL A 59 -2.47 -7.66 -24.71
CA VAL A 59 -1.86 -6.81 -23.69
C VAL A 59 -1.22 -5.58 -24.32
N GLN A 60 -1.87 -4.43 -24.19
CA GLN A 60 -1.38 -3.15 -24.70
C GLN A 60 -0.88 -2.28 -23.56
N ILE A 61 0.43 -2.04 -23.53
CA ILE A 61 1.02 -1.11 -22.55
C ILE A 61 0.82 0.32 -23.04
N LYS A 62 0.13 1.14 -22.26
CA LYS A 62 -0.04 2.58 -22.52
C LYS A 62 1.13 3.37 -21.99
N LYS A 63 1.57 3.08 -20.76
CA LYS A 63 2.61 3.83 -20.09
C LYS A 63 3.28 3.00 -19.01
N VAL A 64 4.58 3.22 -18.82
CA VAL A 64 5.33 2.74 -17.65
C VAL A 64 5.96 3.96 -17.00
N THR A 65 5.72 4.14 -15.70
CA THR A 65 6.24 5.26 -14.91
C THR A 65 6.98 4.71 -13.71
N SER A 66 8.21 5.16 -13.48
CA SER A 66 8.96 4.82 -12.28
C SER A 66 8.28 5.44 -11.06
N GLY A 67 8.09 4.65 -10.02
CA GLY A 67 7.57 5.08 -8.73
C GLY A 67 8.69 5.48 -7.76
N ILE A 68 8.34 5.67 -6.50
CA ILE A 68 9.29 5.92 -5.43
C ILE A 68 9.93 4.60 -4.99
N GLY A 69 11.25 4.59 -4.83
CA GLY A 69 12.00 3.38 -4.51
C GLY A 69 12.05 2.39 -5.68
N SER A 70 11.88 1.09 -5.40
CA SER A 70 11.91 0.00 -6.40
C SER A 70 10.54 -0.30 -7.00
N SER A 71 9.62 0.68 -7.07
CA SER A 71 8.28 0.52 -7.61
C SER A 71 8.14 1.12 -9.01
N ALA A 72 7.19 0.59 -9.79
CA ALA A 72 6.79 1.16 -11.07
C ALA A 72 5.27 1.03 -11.26
N ILE A 73 4.68 1.96 -12.00
CA ILE A 73 3.27 1.95 -12.39
C ILE A 73 3.19 1.58 -13.86
N ILE A 74 2.39 0.57 -14.18
CA ILE A 74 2.08 0.17 -15.55
C ILE A 74 0.63 0.53 -15.82
N GLU A 75 0.39 1.40 -16.81
CA GLU A 75 -0.93 1.65 -17.37
C GLU A 75 -1.08 0.77 -18.62
N ALA A 76 -2.05 -0.12 -18.62
CA ALA A 76 -2.26 -1.08 -19.71
C ALA A 76 -3.73 -1.35 -20.01
N GLN A 77 -4.00 -1.86 -21.22
CA GLN A 77 -5.27 -2.47 -21.56
C GLN A 77 -5.05 -3.97 -21.71
N ILE A 78 -5.95 -4.76 -21.11
CA ILE A 78 -5.93 -6.22 -21.16
C ILE A 78 -7.33 -6.66 -21.65
N GLU A 79 -7.36 -7.53 -22.64
CA GLU A 79 -8.61 -8.09 -23.14
C GLU A 79 -9.25 -8.97 -22.07
N THR A 80 -10.51 -8.65 -21.75
CA THR A 80 -11.27 -9.32 -20.69
C THR A 80 -12.68 -9.56 -21.18
N ALA A 81 -13.22 -10.74 -20.94
CA ALA A 81 -14.60 -11.09 -21.23
C ALA A 81 -15.40 -11.26 -19.94
N PHE A 82 -16.67 -10.84 -19.97
CA PHE A 82 -17.60 -10.97 -18.87
C PHE A 82 -18.82 -11.78 -19.31
N ARG A 83 -19.23 -12.71 -18.46
CA ARG A 83 -20.53 -13.36 -18.58
C ARG A 83 -21.49 -12.69 -17.61
N VAL A 84 -22.62 -12.21 -18.13
CA VAL A 84 -23.63 -11.53 -17.34
C VAL A 84 -24.91 -12.34 -17.27
N LYS A 85 -25.63 -12.25 -16.14
CA LYS A 85 -26.95 -12.86 -15.93
C LYS A 85 -27.96 -11.78 -15.60
N LYS A 86 -29.18 -11.94 -16.07
CA LYS A 86 -30.31 -11.07 -15.72
C LYS A 86 -31.01 -11.65 -14.51
N GLU A 87 -31.13 -10.85 -13.46
CA GLU A 87 -31.86 -11.16 -12.24
C GLU A 87 -33.06 -10.19 -12.08
N LYS A 88 -33.77 -10.27 -10.95
CA LYS A 88 -34.99 -9.46 -10.74
C LYS A 88 -34.72 -7.96 -10.66
N ASP A 89 -33.57 -7.57 -10.13
CA ASP A 89 -33.10 -6.20 -9.92
C ASP A 89 -32.19 -5.67 -11.05
N GLY A 90 -31.81 -6.52 -12.03
CA GLY A 90 -31.03 -6.06 -13.18
C GLY A 90 -30.05 -7.08 -13.76
N TRP A 91 -29.07 -6.58 -14.50
CA TRP A 91 -27.98 -7.37 -15.04
C TRP A 91 -26.80 -7.40 -14.07
N HIS A 92 -26.29 -8.61 -13.76
CA HIS A 92 -25.17 -8.83 -12.88
C HIS A 92 -24.04 -9.53 -13.60
N ILE A 93 -22.80 -9.21 -13.23
CA ILE A 93 -21.63 -9.95 -13.71
C ILE A 93 -21.57 -11.26 -12.92
N ALA A 94 -21.65 -12.38 -13.63
CA ALA A 94 -21.58 -13.71 -13.04
C ALA A 94 -20.16 -14.26 -13.07
N GLU A 95 -19.45 -14.05 -14.17
CA GLU A 95 -18.12 -14.60 -14.38
C GLU A 95 -17.24 -13.63 -15.17
N VAL A 96 -15.93 -13.73 -14.97
CA VAL A 96 -14.90 -12.99 -15.70
C VAL A 96 -13.87 -13.96 -16.26
N ARG A 97 -13.31 -13.63 -17.43
CA ARG A 97 -12.22 -14.37 -18.04
C ARG A 97 -11.17 -13.42 -18.58
N LEU A 98 -9.91 -13.67 -18.20
CA LEU A 98 -8.74 -12.99 -18.77
C LEU A 98 -8.19 -13.80 -19.93
N GLY A 99 -8.19 -13.24 -21.14
CA GLY A 99 -7.73 -13.92 -22.35
C GLY A 99 -8.45 -15.25 -22.60
N ASP A 100 -7.69 -16.32 -22.72
CA ASP A 100 -8.15 -17.70 -23.00
C ASP A 100 -8.31 -18.57 -21.74
N ARG A 101 -8.17 -17.98 -20.55
CA ARG A 101 -8.30 -18.71 -19.27
C ARG A 101 -9.72 -19.22 -19.06
N GLN A 102 -9.87 -20.06 -18.03
CA GLN A 102 -11.19 -20.49 -17.55
C GLN A 102 -12.00 -19.31 -17.03
N TRP A 103 -13.31 -19.45 -17.04
CA TRP A 103 -14.22 -18.52 -16.44
C TRP A 103 -14.11 -18.63 -14.91
N GLU A 104 -13.90 -17.50 -14.25
CA GLU A 104 -13.85 -17.42 -12.80
C GLU A 104 -15.13 -16.74 -12.28
N SER A 105 -15.71 -17.26 -11.19
CA SER A 105 -16.85 -16.62 -10.54
C SER A 105 -16.47 -15.21 -10.07
N PHE A 106 -17.23 -14.21 -10.50
CA PHE A 106 -17.03 -12.84 -10.10
C PHE A 106 -17.35 -12.66 -8.60
N GLU A 107 -18.36 -13.33 -8.09
CA GLU A 107 -18.71 -13.36 -6.67
C GLU A 107 -17.56 -13.86 -5.80
N LEU A 108 -16.88 -14.96 -6.18
CA LEU A 108 -15.71 -15.47 -5.44
C LEU A 108 -14.56 -14.46 -5.41
N ILE A 109 -14.37 -13.69 -6.49
CA ILE A 109 -13.35 -12.63 -6.53
C ILE A 109 -13.73 -11.50 -5.57
N GLU A 110 -14.98 -11.04 -5.60
CA GLU A 110 -15.48 -10.00 -4.70
C GLU A 110 -15.35 -10.43 -3.23
N GLU A 111 -15.78 -11.65 -2.89
CA GLU A 111 -15.63 -12.20 -1.55
C GLU A 111 -14.16 -12.32 -1.11
N ALA A 112 -13.26 -12.75 -1.99
CA ALA A 112 -11.83 -12.84 -1.67
C ALA A 112 -11.24 -11.47 -1.39
N ILE A 113 -11.59 -10.46 -2.19
CA ILE A 113 -11.17 -9.07 -1.98
C ILE A 113 -11.75 -8.54 -0.67
N ALA A 114 -13.05 -8.75 -0.39
CA ALA A 114 -13.69 -8.31 0.83
C ALA A 114 -13.04 -8.94 2.07
N ARG A 115 -12.80 -10.24 2.06
CA ARG A 115 -12.09 -10.95 3.16
C ARG A 115 -10.69 -10.40 3.40
N GLU A 116 -9.91 -10.16 2.34
CA GLU A 116 -8.55 -9.63 2.48
C GLU A 116 -8.56 -8.19 3.00
N LYS A 117 -9.48 -7.34 2.52
CA LYS A 117 -9.68 -5.99 3.06
C LYS A 117 -10.10 -6.02 4.53
N ALA A 118 -11.05 -6.89 4.91
CA ALA A 118 -11.47 -7.05 6.31
C ALA A 118 -10.29 -7.48 7.20
N ARG A 119 -9.54 -8.50 6.78
CA ARG A 119 -8.35 -8.97 7.51
C ARG A 119 -7.33 -7.85 7.72
N ARG A 120 -7.02 -7.07 6.68
CA ARG A 120 -6.07 -5.95 6.77
C ARG A 120 -6.63 -4.80 7.60
N THR A 121 -7.91 -4.47 7.47
CA THR A 121 -8.56 -3.44 8.31
C THR A 121 -8.51 -3.84 9.77
N THR A 122 -8.80 -5.10 10.11
CA THR A 122 -8.67 -5.61 11.48
C THR A 122 -7.25 -5.46 12.03
N ALA A 123 -6.23 -5.71 11.20
CA ALA A 123 -4.84 -5.50 11.61
C ALA A 123 -4.51 -4.02 11.87
N LEU A 124 -5.06 -3.09 11.07
CA LEU A 124 -4.93 -1.65 11.31
C LEU A 124 -5.65 -1.22 12.59
N MET A 125 -6.87 -1.69 12.80
CA MET A 125 -7.64 -1.44 14.04
C MET A 125 -6.90 -1.99 15.26
N LYS A 126 -6.22 -3.13 15.13
CA LYS A 126 -5.39 -3.67 16.21
C LYS A 126 -4.25 -2.74 16.58
N GLN A 127 -3.60 -2.08 15.64
CA GLN A 127 -2.55 -1.09 15.96
C GLN A 127 -3.10 0.07 16.79
N LEU A 128 -4.31 0.57 16.47
CA LEU A 128 -4.98 1.60 17.26
C LEU A 128 -5.34 1.08 18.66
N THR A 129 -5.83 -0.14 18.75
CA THR A 129 -6.16 -0.82 20.01
C THR A 129 -4.95 -0.98 20.91
N ASP A 130 -3.82 -1.43 20.35
CA ASP A 130 -2.57 -1.57 21.10
C ASP A 130 -2.07 -0.20 21.59
N GLY A 131 -2.20 0.85 20.78
CA GLY A 131 -1.91 2.23 21.15
C GLY A 131 -2.82 2.74 22.27
N LEU A 132 -4.12 2.48 22.18
CA LEU A 132 -5.10 2.82 23.24
C LEU A 132 -4.79 2.11 24.56
N ALA A 133 -4.41 0.84 24.51
CA ALA A 133 -4.02 0.08 25.68
C ALA A 133 -2.73 0.62 26.33
N ALA A 134 -1.77 1.07 25.52
CA ALA A 134 -0.55 1.71 26.00
C ALA A 134 -0.85 3.08 26.65
N TYR A 135 -1.70 3.89 26.01
CA TYR A 135 -2.15 5.17 26.54
C TYR A 135 -2.90 4.99 27.87
N GLN A 136 -3.83 4.05 27.96
CA GLN A 136 -4.60 3.75 29.16
C GLN A 136 -3.71 3.31 30.33
N ARG A 137 -2.69 2.47 30.08
CA ARG A 137 -1.72 2.07 31.11
C ARG A 137 -0.92 3.24 31.67
N GLU A 138 -0.64 4.24 30.86
CA GLU A 138 0.14 5.42 31.28
C GLU A 138 -0.72 6.50 31.93
N ARG A 139 -1.95 6.71 31.40
CA ARG A 139 -2.82 7.81 31.79
C ARG A 139 -3.95 7.41 32.74
N GLY A 140 -4.14 6.12 32.97
CA GLY A 140 -5.21 5.58 33.82
C GLY A 140 -6.59 5.58 33.20
N GLN A 141 -6.75 6.11 31.98
CA GLN A 141 -8.04 6.21 31.26
C GLN A 141 -7.83 6.13 29.76
N TYR A 142 -8.90 5.83 29.01
CA TYR A 142 -8.90 5.92 27.56
C TYR A 142 -9.08 7.36 27.08
N VAL A 143 -8.84 7.60 25.78
CA VAL A 143 -9.08 8.90 25.16
C VAL A 143 -10.57 9.15 25.04
N VAL A 144 -11.04 10.25 25.65
CA VAL A 144 -12.47 10.62 25.67
C VAL A 144 -12.75 11.53 24.49
N THR A 145 -13.24 10.98 23.41
CA THR A 145 -13.67 11.69 22.18
C THR A 145 -14.57 10.79 21.35
N LYS A 146 -15.26 11.38 20.36
CA LYS A 146 -15.99 10.66 19.30
C LYS A 146 -15.35 10.88 17.91
N GLU A 147 -14.30 11.68 17.86
CA GLU A 147 -13.65 12.04 16.61
C GLU A 147 -12.35 11.25 16.42
N ILE A 148 -12.27 10.48 15.34
CA ILE A 148 -11.08 9.69 15.00
C ILE A 148 -9.83 10.58 14.83
N ALA A 149 -10.00 11.81 14.35
CA ALA A 149 -8.91 12.76 14.20
C ALA A 149 -8.30 13.15 15.56
N GLU A 150 -9.13 13.50 16.53
CA GLU A 150 -8.69 13.84 17.89
C GLU A 150 -8.03 12.66 18.59
N LEU A 151 -8.59 11.44 18.40
CA LEU A 151 -7.94 10.22 18.89
C LEU A 151 -6.51 10.11 18.37
N LEU A 152 -6.32 10.29 17.07
CA LEU A 152 -5.02 10.13 16.42
C LEU A 152 -4.05 11.23 16.83
N ASP A 153 -4.51 12.46 17.04
CA ASP A 153 -3.68 13.56 17.54
C ASP A 153 -3.12 13.27 18.94
N VAL A 154 -3.91 12.55 19.77
CA VAL A 154 -3.47 12.12 21.11
C VAL A 154 -2.51 10.92 21.03
N LEU A 155 -2.79 9.94 20.16
CA LEU A 155 -2.02 8.69 20.11
C LEU A 155 -0.75 8.80 19.27
N SER A 156 -0.71 9.64 18.25
CA SER A 156 0.41 9.71 17.31
C SER A 156 1.39 10.84 17.67
N PRO A 157 2.70 10.63 17.50
CA PRO A 157 3.37 9.39 17.08
C PRO A 157 3.72 8.45 18.23
N ARG A 158 3.45 8.83 19.49
CA ARG A 158 3.99 8.17 20.69
C ARG A 158 3.50 6.73 20.87
N TYR A 159 2.20 6.50 20.68
CA TYR A 159 1.56 5.19 20.88
C TYR A 159 1.23 4.52 19.58
N VAL A 160 1.01 5.30 18.51
CA VAL A 160 0.70 4.84 17.16
C VAL A 160 1.64 5.55 16.17
N PRO A 161 2.70 4.89 15.70
CA PRO A 161 3.69 5.51 14.80
C PRO A 161 3.10 6.01 13.48
N THR A 162 2.14 5.26 12.92
CA THR A 162 1.49 5.59 11.65
C THR A 162 -0.01 5.75 11.89
N PRO A 163 -0.55 6.98 11.80
CA PRO A 163 -1.97 7.21 12.02
C PRO A 163 -2.83 6.59 10.92
N VAL A 164 -3.86 5.84 11.30
CA VAL A 164 -4.81 5.18 10.40
C VAL A 164 -6.18 5.82 10.60
N ARG A 165 -6.66 6.54 9.57
CA ARG A 165 -7.95 7.26 9.60
C ARG A 165 -9.08 6.52 8.94
N SER A 166 -8.76 5.63 8.01
CA SER A 166 -9.74 4.96 7.15
C SER A 166 -9.47 3.48 7.07
N ASP A 167 -10.50 2.71 6.82
CA ASP A 167 -10.42 1.30 6.47
C ASP A 167 -9.92 1.07 5.03
N LEU A 168 -9.82 -0.18 4.61
CA LEU A 168 -9.35 -0.53 3.26
C LEU A 168 -10.42 -0.36 2.17
N TRP A 169 -11.63 0.01 2.53
CA TRP A 169 -12.66 0.46 1.57
C TRP A 169 -12.65 1.98 1.39
N GLY A 170 -11.76 2.70 2.12
CA GLY A 170 -11.62 4.15 2.06
C GLY A 170 -12.66 4.88 2.90
N LYS A 171 -13.36 4.17 3.80
CA LYS A 171 -14.31 4.77 4.74
C LYS A 171 -13.61 5.18 6.02
N PRO A 172 -13.97 6.32 6.64
CA PRO A 172 -13.42 6.68 7.93
C PRO A 172 -13.72 5.62 8.98
N LEU A 173 -12.75 5.36 9.86
CA LEU A 173 -13.00 4.61 11.08
C LEU A 173 -13.80 5.48 12.05
N GLU A 174 -14.76 4.89 12.75
CA GLU A 174 -15.53 5.55 13.82
C GLU A 174 -14.95 5.16 15.17
N TYR A 175 -14.81 6.14 16.05
CA TYR A 175 -14.34 5.93 17.42
C TYR A 175 -15.31 6.58 18.40
N GLU A 176 -15.61 5.88 19.47
CA GLU A 176 -16.33 6.42 20.62
C GLU A 176 -15.64 5.96 21.90
N GLY A 177 -15.02 6.92 22.62
CA GLY A 177 -14.26 6.67 23.84
C GLY A 177 -14.83 7.37 25.05
N THR A 178 -14.80 6.66 26.17
CA THR A 178 -15.05 7.17 27.53
C THR A 178 -13.79 6.97 28.38
N ALA A 179 -13.77 7.47 29.61
CA ALA A 179 -12.64 7.25 30.51
C ALA A 179 -12.38 5.75 30.79
N THR A 180 -13.42 4.92 30.77
CA THR A 180 -13.39 3.51 31.19
C THR A 180 -13.45 2.51 30.03
N GLY A 181 -13.76 2.95 28.82
CA GLY A 181 -13.90 2.05 27.68
C GLY A 181 -14.00 2.76 26.35
N TYR A 182 -13.98 1.99 25.28
CA TYR A 182 -14.09 2.53 23.91
C TYR A 182 -14.70 1.51 22.94
N ARG A 183 -15.24 2.05 21.85
CA ARG A 183 -15.66 1.32 20.66
C ARG A 183 -14.97 1.90 19.45
N LEU A 184 -14.41 1.03 18.60
CA LEU A 184 -13.81 1.35 17.30
C LEU A 184 -14.54 0.53 16.24
N LEU A 185 -14.95 1.16 15.13
CA LEU A 185 -15.78 0.54 14.11
C LEU A 185 -15.28 0.89 12.70
N SER A 186 -15.30 -0.09 11.82
CA SER A 186 -15.32 0.08 10.38
C SER A 186 -16.64 -0.44 9.83
N ALA A 187 -17.30 0.35 8.99
CA ALA A 187 -18.59 0.01 8.37
C ALA A 187 -18.45 -0.97 7.18
N GLY A 188 -17.32 -1.67 7.08
CA GLY A 188 -17.13 -2.75 6.13
C GLY A 188 -17.25 -2.38 4.65
N ALA A 189 -17.62 -3.36 3.85
CA ALA A 189 -17.66 -3.26 2.38
C ALA A 189 -18.83 -2.41 1.89
N ASP A 190 -20.00 -2.49 2.55
CA ASP A 190 -21.19 -1.73 2.16
C ASP A 190 -21.19 -0.27 2.65
N GLY A 191 -20.29 0.04 3.59
CA GLY A 191 -20.11 1.37 4.17
C GLY A 191 -21.29 1.83 5.01
N LYS A 192 -22.10 0.91 5.55
CA LYS A 192 -23.23 1.18 6.41
C LYS A 192 -23.00 0.53 7.77
N THR A 193 -23.21 1.30 8.83
CA THR A 193 -23.10 0.78 10.20
C THR A 193 -24.32 -0.06 10.58
N GLY A 194 -24.12 -1.10 11.37
CA GLY A 194 -25.16 -2.02 11.81
C GLY A 194 -25.40 -3.18 10.85
N THR A 195 -24.46 -3.48 9.98
CA THR A 195 -24.54 -4.59 9.01
C THR A 195 -23.56 -5.72 9.36
N LYS A 196 -23.68 -6.87 8.69
CA LYS A 196 -22.92 -8.08 9.01
C LYS A 196 -21.42 -7.97 8.70
N ASP A 197 -21.03 -7.06 7.84
CA ASP A 197 -19.65 -6.83 7.43
C ASP A 197 -18.93 -5.78 8.29
N ASP A 198 -19.59 -5.23 9.31
CA ASP A 198 -18.98 -4.35 10.29
C ASP A 198 -17.83 -5.04 11.03
N LEU A 199 -16.74 -4.33 11.17
CA LEU A 199 -15.61 -4.73 12.01
C LEU A 199 -15.65 -3.87 13.28
N ILE A 200 -15.87 -4.50 14.42
CA ILE A 200 -16.06 -3.82 15.70
C ILE A 200 -14.97 -4.28 16.68
N VAL A 201 -14.36 -3.32 17.36
CA VAL A 201 -13.48 -3.59 18.52
C VAL A 201 -14.04 -2.83 19.71
N GLU A 202 -14.36 -3.54 20.78
CA GLU A 202 -14.77 -2.95 22.06
C GLU A 202 -13.79 -3.36 23.16
N ASN A 203 -13.16 -2.38 23.77
CA ASN A 203 -12.20 -2.57 24.88
C ASN A 203 -11.13 -3.63 24.58
N GLY A 204 -10.61 -3.63 23.34
CA GLY A 204 -9.60 -4.59 22.89
C GLY A 204 -10.13 -5.92 22.36
N ALA A 205 -11.40 -6.23 22.55
CA ALA A 205 -12.04 -7.44 22.02
C ALA A 205 -12.65 -7.18 20.64
N ILE A 206 -12.24 -8.00 19.66
CA ILE A 206 -12.86 -8.00 18.33
C ILE A 206 -14.23 -8.66 18.46
N LYS A 207 -15.27 -7.97 18.01
CA LYS A 207 -16.63 -8.49 17.89
C LYS A 207 -16.99 -8.56 16.41
N THR A 208 -17.54 -9.68 15.97
CA THR A 208 -18.27 -9.73 14.70
C THR A 208 -19.65 -9.16 14.92
N ALA A 209 -20.16 -8.37 13.98
CA ALA A 209 -21.56 -7.96 14.03
C ALA A 209 -22.42 -9.23 14.13
N THR A 210 -23.21 -9.30 15.20
CA THR A 210 -24.08 -10.46 15.45
C THR A 210 -25.23 -10.42 14.45
N GLU A 211 -25.63 -11.60 13.96
CA GLU A 211 -26.82 -11.80 13.14
C GLU A 211 -28.10 -11.27 13.79
#